data_8ebb13b5b229010c0464df136fa76b4a
#
_entry.id   8ebb13b5b229010c0464df136fa76b4a
#
_cell.length_a   1.000
_cell.length_b   1.000
_cell.length_c   1.000
_cell.angle_alpha   90.00
_cell.angle_beta   90.00
_cell.angle_gamma   90.00
#
_symmetry.space_group_name_H-M   'P 1'
#
loop_
_entity.id
_entity.type
_entity.pdbx_description
1 polymer ?
#
loop_
_entity_poly.entity_id
_entity_poly.type
_entity_poly.pdbx_seq_one_letter_code
_entity_poly.pdbx_strand_id
1 'polypeptide(L)'
;MSTPVMAILRWDTDPDTALERYERAVEAWRERFGDQSSGPVYAIAGRGERGGLVVVNVFPTDGDHLAFGRNMGDPLAAVGLPTPDVEHVSVTRLALQEGVDGGCSPLHGVERVNRKM
;
A
#
# COMPACT_ATOMS: atom_id res chain seq x y z
N MET A 1 17.98 -12.90 -3.28
CA MET A 1 17.26 -12.08 -2.30
C MET A 1 16.38 -11.07 -2.99
N SER A 2 15.14 -11.01 -2.56
CA SER A 2 14.20 -10.07 -3.15
C SER A 2 14.39 -8.70 -2.54
N THR A 3 14.31 -7.67 -3.38
CA THR A 3 14.34 -6.30 -2.92
C THR A 3 12.90 -5.83 -2.73
N PRO A 4 12.56 -5.23 -1.59
CA PRO A 4 11.24 -4.65 -1.42
C PRO A 4 10.99 -3.55 -2.43
N VAL A 5 9.74 -3.39 -2.81
CA VAL A 5 9.34 -2.33 -3.73
C VAL A 5 8.24 -1.49 -3.10
N MET A 6 8.21 -0.23 -3.49
CA MET A 6 7.20 0.70 -3.05
C MET A 6 6.40 1.16 -4.26
N ALA A 7 5.08 1.14 -4.13
CA ALA A 7 4.20 1.69 -5.14
C ALA A 7 3.53 2.93 -4.56
N ILE A 8 3.60 4.02 -5.28
CA ILE A 8 2.94 5.26 -4.90
C ILE A 8 1.79 5.46 -5.88
N LEU A 9 0.57 5.42 -5.36
CA LEU A 9 -0.64 5.53 -6.16
C LEU A 9 -1.27 6.88 -5.92
N ARG A 10 -1.70 7.53 -6.99
CA ARG A 10 -2.32 8.85 -6.92
C ARG A 10 -3.63 8.88 -7.66
N TRP A 11 -4.63 9.46 -7.02
CA TRP A 11 -5.93 9.74 -7.64
C TRP A 11 -6.24 11.23 -7.46
N ASP A 12 -6.77 11.84 -8.50
CA ASP A 12 -7.19 13.26 -8.44
C ASP A 12 -8.58 13.43 -7.83
N THR A 13 -9.19 12.36 -7.41
CA THR A 13 -10.50 12.36 -6.77
C THR A 13 -10.42 13.01 -5.38
N ASP A 14 -11.51 13.62 -4.94
CA ASP A 14 -11.60 14.12 -3.57
C ASP A 14 -11.02 13.10 -2.59
N PRO A 15 -10.07 13.49 -1.73
CA PRO A 15 -9.33 12.51 -0.94
C PRO A 15 -10.20 11.71 0.05
N ASP A 16 -11.20 12.33 0.64
CA ASP A 16 -12.06 11.60 1.59
C ASP A 16 -12.92 10.57 0.87
N THR A 17 -13.48 10.94 -0.27
CA THR A 17 -14.25 10.03 -1.11
C THR A 17 -13.37 8.91 -1.65
N ALA A 18 -12.20 9.27 -2.14
CA ALA A 18 -11.27 8.28 -2.70
C ALA A 18 -10.80 7.30 -1.63
N LEU A 19 -10.50 7.78 -0.44
CA LEU A 19 -10.06 6.91 0.66
C LEU A 19 -11.15 5.92 1.05
N GLU A 20 -12.38 6.39 1.20
CA GLU A 20 -13.49 5.50 1.53
C GLU A 20 -13.66 4.41 0.49
N ARG A 21 -13.61 4.78 -0.78
CA ARG A 21 -13.74 3.83 -1.88
C ARG A 21 -12.56 2.87 -1.94
N TYR A 22 -11.36 3.40 -1.73
CA TYR A 22 -10.17 2.58 -1.72
C TYR A 22 -10.23 1.53 -0.61
N GLU A 23 -10.66 1.93 0.59
CA GLU A 23 -10.79 1.00 1.71
C GLU A 23 -11.80 -0.10 1.42
N ARG A 24 -12.89 0.23 0.75
CA ARG A 24 -13.87 -0.79 0.33
C ARG A 24 -13.28 -1.74 -0.70
N ALA A 25 -12.49 -1.22 -1.62
CA ALA A 25 -11.82 -2.06 -2.61
C ALA A 25 -10.81 -3.00 -1.95
N VAL A 26 -10.05 -2.52 -0.99
CA VAL A 26 -9.09 -3.34 -0.24
C VAL A 26 -9.82 -4.44 0.53
N GLU A 27 -10.95 -4.12 1.14
CA GLU A 27 -11.73 -5.12 1.86
C GLU A 27 -12.23 -6.20 0.91
N ALA A 28 -12.74 -5.82 -0.25
CA ALA A 28 -13.18 -6.78 -1.27
C ALA A 28 -12.01 -7.65 -1.76
N TRP A 29 -10.84 -7.04 -1.95
CA TRP A 29 -9.63 -7.77 -2.30
C TRP A 29 -9.28 -8.78 -1.23
N ARG A 30 -9.32 -8.36 0.03
CA ARG A 30 -8.97 -9.24 1.16
C ARG A 30 -9.90 -10.44 1.24
N GLU A 31 -11.19 -10.23 1.05
CA GLU A 31 -12.16 -11.31 1.07
C GLU A 31 -11.93 -12.32 -0.05
N ARG A 32 -11.54 -11.83 -1.21
CA ARG A 32 -11.39 -12.67 -2.40
C ARG A 32 -10.03 -13.32 -2.51
N PHE A 33 -8.97 -12.61 -2.15
CA PHE A 33 -7.59 -13.04 -2.39
C PHE A 33 -6.73 -13.11 -1.13
N GLY A 34 -7.23 -12.69 0.01
CA GLY A 34 -6.43 -12.53 1.22
C GLY A 34 -5.73 -13.78 1.69
N ASP A 35 -6.29 -14.95 1.40
CA ASP A 35 -5.70 -16.23 1.78
C ASP A 35 -4.67 -16.73 0.78
N GLN A 36 -4.61 -16.15 -0.41
CA GLN A 36 -3.83 -16.67 -1.52
C GLN A 36 -2.70 -15.75 -1.94
N SER A 37 -2.76 -14.50 -1.55
CA SER A 37 -1.89 -13.48 -2.07
C SER A 37 -1.43 -12.56 -0.96
N SER A 38 -0.17 -12.23 -0.99
CA SER A 38 0.39 -11.26 -0.06
C SER A 38 0.05 -9.86 -0.53
N GLY A 39 -0.65 -9.12 0.30
CA GLY A 39 -0.84 -7.69 0.07
C GLY A 39 0.40 -6.92 0.49
N PRO A 40 0.30 -5.61 0.54
CA PRO A 40 1.41 -4.80 1.03
C PRO A 40 1.68 -5.11 2.50
N VAL A 41 2.96 -5.09 2.86
CA VAL A 41 3.36 -5.27 4.26
C VAL A 41 3.35 -3.94 5.01
N TYR A 42 3.25 -2.85 4.30
CA TYR A 42 3.15 -1.52 4.87
C TYR A 42 2.33 -0.65 3.93
N ALA A 43 1.41 0.12 4.46
CA ALA A 43 0.56 0.99 3.67
C ALA A 43 0.29 2.29 4.42
N ILE A 44 0.37 3.40 3.69
CA ILE A 44 0.06 4.73 4.20
C ILE A 44 -0.83 5.42 3.19
N ALA A 45 -1.83 6.14 3.65
CA ALA A 45 -2.66 6.94 2.78
C ALA A 45 -2.73 8.37 3.34
N GLY A 46 -2.81 9.34 2.45
CA GLY A 46 -2.88 10.72 2.86
C GLY A 46 -3.37 11.62 1.74
N ARG A 47 -3.52 12.90 2.08
CA ARG A 47 -3.93 13.93 1.12
C ARG A 47 -2.71 14.44 0.38
N GLY A 48 -2.82 14.51 -0.93
CA GLY A 48 -1.77 15.10 -1.75
C GLY A 48 -1.73 16.62 -1.57
N GLU A 49 -0.57 17.19 -1.80
CA GLU A 49 -0.37 18.63 -1.69
C GLU A 49 -1.28 19.40 -2.63
N ARG A 50 -1.57 18.83 -3.79
CA ARG A 50 -2.43 19.45 -4.81
C ARG A 50 -3.88 18.95 -4.75
N GLY A 51 -4.25 18.36 -3.63
CA GLY A 51 -5.52 17.64 -3.51
C GLY A 51 -5.36 16.20 -3.92
N GLY A 52 -6.46 15.46 -3.92
CA GLY A 52 -6.43 14.06 -4.27
C GLY A 52 -5.92 13.14 -3.16
N LEU A 53 -5.90 11.85 -3.46
CA LEU A 53 -5.46 10.83 -2.52
C LEU A 53 -4.12 10.26 -2.97
N VAL A 54 -3.21 10.10 -2.02
CA VAL A 54 -1.94 9.42 -2.24
C VAL A 54 -1.90 8.19 -1.34
N VAL A 55 -1.61 7.04 -1.93
CA VAL A 55 -1.44 5.79 -1.18
C VAL A 55 -0.05 5.26 -1.47
N VAL A 56 0.67 4.90 -0.41
CA VAL A 56 1.98 4.28 -0.53
C VAL A 56 1.90 2.87 0.01
N ASN A 57 2.21 1.90 -0.83
CA ASN A 57 2.24 0.50 -0.45
C ASN A 57 3.66 -0.05 -0.61
N VAL A 58 4.10 -0.80 0.38
CA VAL A 58 5.41 -1.47 0.30
C VAL A 58 5.16 -2.98 0.23
N PHE A 59 5.81 -3.63 -0.73
CA PHE A 59 5.68 -5.07 -0.95
C PHE A 59 7.03 -5.75 -0.76
N PRO A 60 7.04 -7.01 -0.30
CA PRO A 60 8.31 -7.74 -0.12
C PRO A 60 9.05 -7.95 -1.44
N THR A 61 8.32 -8.13 -2.54
CA THR A 61 8.91 -8.37 -3.86
C THR A 61 8.12 -7.65 -4.93
N ASP A 62 8.75 -7.48 -6.10
CA ASP A 62 8.08 -6.93 -7.25
C ASP A 62 6.93 -7.84 -7.72
N GLY A 63 7.10 -9.15 -7.61
CA GLY A 63 6.04 -10.09 -7.95
C GLY A 63 4.79 -9.90 -7.10
N ASP A 64 4.97 -9.63 -5.81
CA ASP A 64 3.84 -9.35 -4.92
C ASP A 64 3.13 -8.06 -5.32
N HIS A 65 3.89 -7.04 -5.69
CA HIS A 65 3.32 -5.78 -6.16
C HIS A 65 2.48 -5.99 -7.43
N LEU A 66 3.04 -6.72 -8.40
CA LEU A 66 2.34 -6.96 -9.67
C LEU A 66 1.07 -7.77 -9.46
N ALA A 67 1.12 -8.79 -8.61
CA ALA A 67 -0.04 -9.62 -8.31
C ALA A 67 -1.14 -8.80 -7.63
N PHE A 68 -0.78 -7.98 -6.66
CA PHE A 68 -1.72 -7.12 -5.97
C PHE A 68 -2.39 -6.15 -6.95
N GLY A 69 -1.60 -5.55 -7.83
CA GLY A 69 -2.13 -4.62 -8.82
C GLY A 69 -3.14 -5.28 -9.76
N ARG A 70 -2.83 -6.49 -10.24
CA ARG A 70 -3.76 -7.24 -11.08
C ARG A 70 -5.05 -7.55 -10.34
N ASN A 71 -4.95 -7.96 -9.09
CA ASN A 71 -6.09 -8.40 -8.32
C ASN A 71 -6.94 -7.24 -7.80
N MET A 72 -6.38 -6.03 -7.75
CA MET A 72 -7.12 -4.85 -7.32
C MET A 72 -7.94 -4.20 -8.45
N GLY A 73 -7.70 -4.57 -9.69
CA GLY A 73 -8.37 -3.95 -10.82
C GLY A 73 -9.89 -4.00 -10.72
N ASP A 74 -10.45 -5.20 -10.53
CA ASP A 74 -11.89 -5.35 -10.42
C ASP A 74 -12.46 -4.68 -9.16
N PRO A 75 -11.87 -4.85 -7.96
CA PRO A 75 -12.35 -4.14 -6.78
C PRO A 75 -12.36 -2.62 -6.94
N LEU A 76 -11.33 -2.04 -7.55
CA LEU A 76 -11.27 -0.60 -7.77
C LEU A 76 -12.37 -0.15 -8.74
N ALA A 77 -12.57 -0.89 -9.83
CA ALA A 77 -13.63 -0.57 -10.78
C ALA A 77 -15.00 -0.66 -10.12
N ALA A 78 -15.21 -1.66 -9.28
CA ALA A 78 -16.48 -1.88 -8.62
C ALA A 78 -16.89 -0.73 -7.69
N VAL A 79 -15.91 -0.03 -7.10
CA VAL A 79 -16.18 1.11 -6.23
C VAL A 79 -16.12 2.44 -6.98
N GLY A 80 -15.89 2.42 -8.28
CA GLY A 80 -15.89 3.62 -9.11
C GLY A 80 -14.62 4.44 -9.04
N LEU A 81 -13.51 3.85 -8.60
CA LEU A 81 -12.23 4.53 -8.67
C LEU A 81 -11.56 4.22 -10.01
N PRO A 82 -11.02 5.24 -10.68
CA PRO A 82 -10.26 5.00 -11.90
C PRO A 82 -8.93 4.33 -11.58
N THR A 83 -8.24 3.89 -12.63
CA THR A 83 -6.88 3.40 -12.48
C THR A 83 -6.00 4.54 -11.96
N PRO A 84 -5.25 4.33 -10.88
CA PRO A 84 -4.40 5.39 -10.35
C PRO A 84 -3.15 5.59 -11.20
N ASP A 85 -2.54 6.75 -11.05
CA ASP A 85 -1.16 6.92 -11.49
C ASP A 85 -0.28 6.16 -10.49
N VAL A 86 0.62 5.34 -11.01
CA VAL A 86 1.48 4.51 -10.16
C VAL A 86 2.94 4.85 -10.41
N GLU A 87 3.64 5.17 -9.34
CA GLU A 87 5.08 5.31 -9.36
C GLU A 87 5.69 4.09 -8.66
N HIS A 88 6.60 3.43 -9.31
CA HIS A 88 7.26 2.24 -8.79
C HIS A 88 8.66 2.61 -8.33
N VAL A 89 8.98 2.28 -7.09
CA VAL A 89 10.28 2.62 -6.49
C VAL A 89 10.89 1.38 -5.86
N SER A 90 12.13 1.08 -6.19
CA SER A 90 12.87 0.04 -5.49
C SER A 90 13.31 0.59 -4.14
N VAL A 91 12.98 -0.13 -3.09
CA VAL A 91 13.29 0.34 -1.73
C VAL A 91 14.74 0.01 -1.41
N THR A 92 15.52 1.03 -1.10
CA THR A 92 16.91 0.84 -0.73
C THR A 92 17.07 0.74 0.78
N ARG A 93 16.13 1.29 1.54
CA ARG A 93 16.15 1.20 2.98
C ARG A 93 14.73 1.38 3.51
N LEU A 94 14.35 0.50 4.42
CA LEU A 94 13.09 0.63 5.14
C LEU A 94 13.36 0.27 6.59
N ALA A 95 13.06 1.18 7.49
CA ALA A 95 13.28 0.99 8.91
C ALA A 95 12.12 1.59 9.69
N LEU A 96 11.80 0.97 10.80
CA LEU A 96 10.81 1.49 11.72
C LEU A 96 11.48 1.81 13.03
N GLN A 97 11.09 2.91 13.63
CA GLN A 97 11.50 3.23 14.98
C GLN A 97 10.80 2.26 15.92
N GLU A 98 11.57 1.74 16.87
CA GLU A 98 11.03 0.80 17.84
C GLU A 98 9.87 1.43 18.61
N GLY A 99 8.78 0.68 18.73
CA GLY A 99 7.63 1.11 19.49
C GLY A 99 6.64 1.99 18.73
N VAL A 100 6.91 2.30 17.46
CA VAL A 100 6.03 3.19 16.68
C VAL A 100 4.82 2.46 16.08
N ASP A 101 4.96 1.19 15.85
CA ASP A 101 3.98 0.44 15.07
C ASP A 101 2.66 0.17 15.77
N GLY A 102 2.54 0.55 17.03
CA GLY A 102 1.32 0.27 17.77
C GLY A 102 1.06 -1.21 17.98
N GLY A 103 2.06 -2.02 17.83
CA GLY A 103 1.93 -3.46 18.02
C GLY A 103 1.27 -4.18 16.87
N CYS A 104 1.04 -3.50 15.77
CA CYS A 104 0.30 -4.06 14.64
C CYS A 104 1.14 -4.26 13.41
N SER A 105 2.45 -4.28 13.52
CA SER A 105 3.29 -4.31 12.36
C SER A 105 3.41 -5.70 11.75
N PRO A 106 3.02 -5.87 10.50
CA PRO A 106 3.28 -7.10 9.77
C PRO A 106 4.59 -7.08 9.02
N LEU A 107 5.50 -6.17 9.35
CA LEU A 107 6.70 -5.92 8.56
C LEU A 107 7.78 -6.95 8.88
N HIS A 108 7.69 -8.09 8.22
CA HIS A 108 8.70 -9.13 8.33
C HIS A 108 9.86 -8.81 7.40
N GLY A 109 11.08 -9.01 7.87
CA GLY A 109 12.27 -8.75 7.10
C GLY A 109 12.65 -7.29 6.99
N VAL A 110 11.95 -6.43 7.67
CA VAL A 110 12.22 -5.00 7.70
C VAL A 110 13.12 -4.69 8.89
N GLU A 111 14.13 -3.87 8.66
CA GLU A 111 15.00 -3.44 9.72
C GLU A 111 14.27 -2.53 10.70
N ARG A 112 14.38 -2.85 11.98
CA ARG A 112 13.84 -1.99 13.03
C ARG A 112 14.99 -1.18 13.61
N VAL A 113 14.80 0.11 13.64
CA VAL A 113 15.79 1.02 14.17
C VAL A 113 15.41 1.38 15.60
N ASN A 114 16.32 1.08 16.51
CA ASN A 114 16.13 1.48 17.90
C ASN A 114 16.67 2.91 18.03
N ARG A 115 15.79 3.84 18.12
CA ARG A 115 16.15 5.24 18.24
C ARG A 115 16.14 5.67 19.68
N LYS A 116 17.29 5.78 20.19
CA LYS A 116 17.47 6.41 21.50
C LYS A 116 17.89 7.84 21.25
N MET A 117 17.04 8.69 21.61
CA MET A 117 17.28 10.11 21.45
C MET A 117 17.87 10.69 22.70
#